data_f3c58645ebf2a52e660fb105291eb56e
#
_entry.id   f3c58645ebf2a52e660fb105291eb56e
#
_cell.length_a   1.000
_cell.length_b   1.000
_cell.length_c   1.000
_cell.angle_alpha   90.00
_cell.angle_beta   90.00
_cell.angle_gamma   90.00
#
_symmetry.space_group_name_H-M   'P 1'
#
loop_
_entity.id
_entity.type
_entity.pdbx_description
1 polymer ?
#
loop_
_entity_poly.entity_id
_entity_poly.type
_entity_poly.pdbx_seq_one_letter_code
_entity_poly.pdbx_strand_id
1 'polypeptide(L)'
;MTKKEKSKANQGKKEPDKKVIQEGTNLKELTDLLDMKAKELIEKLSRKGLNIGVNDEITESLAKDISDALNFNIEIVPMEKMVRIEAQSKTEDLVPRPPVVSIMGHVDHGKTTLLDAIRESNLVNKESGGITQHIGAYRVSYNNKPITFVDTPGHEAFTKLRARGAKVTDIVVLVVAADDGVMPQTKEAISHARAANVPIIVAINKIDRAQADIDGAKQQLSKEDLLVEDWGGETICVEISAKKKTNLNELLEMILLLSEMLELKANPKVPAQGIVLEASLDAAKGPIATIIIQQGRLMSGQAFVCGTTYGKAKAMFGETGKAVKEAEISVPVEILGFNDVPVAGDFLQVLPSMEMAKRISNFRLSKIKKKKEKKEERPTLDQLFKDMEEEETKNLSLIIKADVQGSVETLNHILPNLSTDNVKIDIIHSSTGTINESDVNLASTANAIIIGYNTKPNKKTQELAAAENVEIRTYTVIYELTDDIKKALKGMLEPVEKEVHQGNAEVKRTFKIKGAGIIAGCSVKDGTIHRNSKIKIIRDNKVIHEGKIASLKHLKKDVTEIKKGYECGINIQDFKDIQEGDIIEAFTIEKSPPK
;
A
#
# COMPACT_ATOMS: atom_id res chain seq x y z
N MET A 1 8.91 -88.82 19.69
CA MET A 1 7.82 -87.88 19.91
C MET A 1 8.35 -86.54 19.46
N THR A 2 8.35 -86.26 18.34
CA THR A 2 7.66 -85.65 17.23
C THR A 2 7.58 -84.12 17.38
N LYS A 3 8.44 -83.48 16.54
CA LYS A 3 8.45 -82.06 16.10
C LYS A 3 7.09 -81.68 15.46
N LYS A 4 6.12 -81.28 16.21
CA LYS A 4 4.83 -80.74 15.65
C LYS A 4 4.06 -79.80 16.58
N GLU A 5 4.70 -79.02 17.43
CA GLU A 5 3.98 -78.02 18.27
C GLU A 5 4.82 -76.73 18.48
N LYS A 6 5.32 -76.11 17.43
CA LYS A 6 5.84 -74.72 17.47
C LYS A 6 5.69 -74.03 16.13
N SER A 7 4.46 -73.92 15.63
CA SER A 7 4.17 -73.07 14.46
C SER A 7 2.74 -72.48 14.54
N LYS A 8 2.40 -71.86 15.66
CA LYS A 8 1.19 -71.00 15.74
C LYS A 8 1.43 -69.89 16.78
N ALA A 9 2.23 -68.89 16.41
CA ALA A 9 2.24 -67.59 17.09
C ALA A 9 3.19 -66.65 16.32
N ASN A 10 2.83 -66.28 15.10
CA ASN A 10 3.31 -65.05 14.48
C ASN A 10 2.32 -64.61 13.38
N GLN A 11 1.08 -64.28 13.83
CA GLN A 11 0.22 -63.43 13.01
C GLN A 11 0.78 -62.02 13.16
N GLY A 12 1.63 -61.62 12.18
CA GLY A 12 2.13 -60.28 12.04
C GLY A 12 0.93 -59.31 12.06
N LYS A 13 0.96 -58.37 12.98
CA LYS A 13 0.16 -57.16 12.88
C LYS A 13 0.46 -56.55 11.50
N LYS A 14 -0.47 -56.68 10.52
CA LYS A 14 -0.42 -55.85 9.31
C LYS A 14 -0.35 -54.42 9.80
N GLU A 15 0.70 -53.73 9.46
CA GLU A 15 0.73 -52.27 9.62
C GLU A 15 -0.55 -51.70 8.96
N PRO A 16 -1.27 -50.81 9.63
CA PRO A 16 -2.49 -50.22 9.05
C PRO A 16 -2.12 -49.55 7.73
N ASP A 17 -2.89 -49.82 6.67
CA ASP A 17 -2.68 -49.24 5.36
C ASP A 17 -2.60 -47.70 5.50
N LYS A 18 -1.45 -47.13 5.17
CA LYS A 18 -1.20 -45.70 5.25
C LYS A 18 -1.89 -45.03 4.07
N LYS A 19 -2.94 -44.25 4.33
CA LYS A 19 -3.64 -43.43 3.35
C LYS A 19 -3.23 -41.97 3.52
N VAL A 20 -2.76 -41.37 2.45
CA VAL A 20 -2.34 -39.97 2.43
C VAL A 20 -3.48 -39.14 1.86
N ILE A 21 -3.98 -38.17 2.63
CA ILE A 21 -4.99 -37.20 2.18
C ILE A 21 -4.41 -35.79 2.14
N GLN A 22 -5.01 -34.93 1.33
CA GLN A 22 -4.62 -33.54 1.23
C GLN A 22 -5.33 -32.67 2.28
N GLU A 23 -4.66 -31.64 2.78
CA GLU A 23 -5.31 -30.60 3.60
C GLU A 23 -6.48 -29.99 2.84
N GLY A 24 -7.65 -29.86 3.48
CA GLY A 24 -8.89 -29.39 2.84
C GLY A 24 -9.70 -30.48 2.13
N THR A 25 -9.30 -31.76 2.23
CA THR A 25 -10.13 -32.90 1.78
C THR A 25 -11.40 -32.96 2.61
N ASN A 26 -12.56 -33.10 1.93
CA ASN A 26 -13.83 -33.29 2.60
C ASN A 26 -14.15 -34.78 2.81
N LEU A 27 -15.19 -35.05 3.64
CA LEU A 27 -15.57 -36.42 3.96
C LEU A 27 -15.96 -37.24 2.71
N LYS A 28 -16.55 -36.61 1.69
CA LYS A 28 -16.91 -37.26 0.43
C LYS A 28 -15.68 -37.75 -0.34
N GLU A 29 -14.66 -36.92 -0.46
CA GLU A 29 -13.42 -37.28 -1.13
C GLU A 29 -12.65 -38.37 -0.37
N LEU A 30 -12.74 -38.37 1.00
CA LEU A 30 -12.19 -39.45 1.80
C LEU A 30 -12.90 -40.77 1.53
N THR A 31 -14.24 -40.76 1.35
CA THR A 31 -14.99 -41.99 1.03
C THR A 31 -14.58 -42.61 -0.30
N ASP A 32 -14.29 -41.78 -1.30
CA ASP A 32 -13.80 -42.24 -2.61
C ASP A 32 -12.40 -42.88 -2.50
N LEU A 33 -11.53 -42.35 -1.60
CA LEU A 33 -10.21 -42.91 -1.32
C LEU A 33 -10.24 -44.21 -0.51
N LEU A 34 -11.29 -44.41 0.29
CA LEU A 34 -11.49 -45.58 1.15
C LEU A 34 -12.36 -46.66 0.50
N ASP A 35 -12.84 -46.46 -0.73
CA ASP A 35 -13.82 -47.33 -1.42
C ASP A 35 -15.06 -47.65 -0.56
N MET A 36 -15.56 -46.64 0.19
CA MET A 36 -16.69 -46.77 1.10
C MET A 36 -17.82 -45.82 0.71
N LYS A 37 -19.07 -46.19 1.00
CA LYS A 37 -20.21 -45.28 0.82
C LYS A 37 -20.23 -44.21 1.93
N ALA A 38 -20.49 -42.94 1.57
CA ALA A 38 -20.50 -41.82 2.52
C ALA A 38 -21.45 -42.04 3.71
N LYS A 39 -22.62 -42.65 3.48
CA LYS A 39 -23.57 -43.02 4.55
C LYS A 39 -22.96 -43.99 5.56
N GLU A 40 -22.25 -44.99 5.08
CA GLU A 40 -21.64 -46.02 5.89
C GLU A 40 -20.48 -45.47 6.75
N LEU A 41 -19.74 -44.51 6.20
CA LEU A 41 -18.70 -43.82 6.94
C LEU A 41 -19.29 -42.92 8.05
N ILE A 42 -20.32 -42.13 7.72
CA ILE A 42 -21.01 -41.25 8.69
C ILE A 42 -21.62 -42.06 9.81
N GLU A 43 -22.29 -43.18 9.52
CA GLU A 43 -22.86 -44.05 10.56
C GLU A 43 -21.77 -44.63 11.48
N LYS A 44 -20.64 -45.06 10.95
CA LYS A 44 -19.52 -45.56 11.76
C LYS A 44 -18.91 -44.47 12.66
N LEU A 45 -18.80 -43.24 12.15
CA LEU A 45 -18.28 -42.10 12.90
C LEU A 45 -19.29 -41.61 13.97
N SER A 46 -20.57 -41.56 13.62
CA SER A 46 -21.65 -41.21 14.57
C SER A 46 -21.77 -42.20 15.75
N ARG A 47 -21.58 -43.51 15.51
CA ARG A 47 -21.54 -44.52 16.59
C ARG A 47 -20.39 -44.33 17.58
N LYS A 48 -19.33 -43.61 17.16
CA LYS A 48 -18.18 -43.23 18.01
C LYS A 48 -18.28 -41.78 18.54
N GLY A 49 -19.42 -41.13 18.36
CA GLY A 49 -19.69 -39.79 18.90
C GLY A 49 -19.21 -38.63 18.01
N LEU A 50 -18.72 -38.93 16.78
CA LEU A 50 -18.27 -37.93 15.84
C LEU A 50 -19.40 -37.57 14.85
N ASN A 51 -20.01 -36.40 15.02
CA ASN A 51 -21.03 -35.88 14.12
C ASN A 51 -20.38 -35.00 13.05
N ILE A 52 -20.21 -35.57 11.87
CA ILE A 52 -19.49 -34.90 10.75
C ILE A 52 -20.40 -34.85 9.53
N GLY A 53 -20.50 -33.69 8.90
CA GLY A 53 -21.23 -33.50 7.64
C GLY A 53 -20.43 -34.01 6.43
N VAL A 54 -21.14 -34.32 5.35
CA VAL A 54 -20.52 -34.83 4.10
C VAL A 54 -19.51 -33.84 3.50
N ASN A 55 -19.73 -32.54 3.70
CA ASN A 55 -18.92 -31.45 3.16
C ASN A 55 -17.93 -30.88 4.16
N ASP A 56 -17.85 -31.41 5.37
CA ASP A 56 -16.93 -30.90 6.38
C ASP A 56 -15.49 -31.23 6.02
N GLU A 57 -14.59 -30.23 6.21
CA GLU A 57 -13.16 -30.40 5.99
C GLU A 57 -12.54 -31.26 7.08
N ILE A 58 -11.70 -32.20 6.69
CA ILE A 58 -10.99 -33.07 7.62
C ILE A 58 -9.78 -32.32 8.19
N THR A 59 -9.88 -31.93 9.47
CA THR A 59 -8.76 -31.33 10.22
C THR A 59 -7.81 -32.41 10.74
N GLU A 60 -6.59 -32.02 11.17
CA GLU A 60 -5.62 -32.98 11.74
C GLU A 60 -6.17 -33.73 12.97
N SER A 61 -6.95 -33.04 13.83
CA SER A 61 -7.61 -33.70 14.96
C SER A 61 -8.65 -34.71 14.50
N LEU A 62 -9.46 -34.32 13.52
CA LEU A 62 -10.51 -35.17 12.98
C LEU A 62 -9.94 -36.38 12.21
N ALA A 63 -8.82 -36.20 11.50
CA ALA A 63 -8.11 -37.30 10.83
C ALA A 63 -7.58 -38.33 11.81
N LYS A 64 -7.08 -37.92 12.98
CA LYS A 64 -6.68 -38.81 14.06
C LYS A 64 -7.88 -39.60 14.60
N ASP A 65 -8.98 -38.90 14.89
CA ASP A 65 -10.21 -39.52 15.38
C ASP A 65 -10.78 -40.51 14.35
N ILE A 66 -10.73 -40.18 13.05
CA ILE A 66 -11.14 -41.08 11.97
C ILE A 66 -10.19 -42.26 11.84
N SER A 67 -8.87 -42.05 11.97
CA SER A 67 -7.85 -43.09 11.97
C SER A 67 -8.10 -44.11 13.08
N ASP A 68 -8.35 -43.63 14.28
CA ASP A 68 -8.67 -44.46 15.46
C ASP A 68 -10.04 -45.17 15.31
N ALA A 69 -10.97 -44.54 14.59
CA ALA A 69 -12.29 -45.09 14.35
C ALA A 69 -12.30 -46.23 13.32
N LEU A 70 -11.44 -46.15 12.32
CA LEU A 70 -11.47 -47.03 11.15
C LEU A 70 -10.25 -47.99 11.07
N ASN A 71 -9.28 -47.91 11.97
CA ASN A 71 -8.00 -48.64 11.93
C ASN A 71 -7.19 -48.41 10.64
N PHE A 72 -7.29 -47.25 10.03
CA PHE A 72 -6.42 -46.77 8.97
C PHE A 72 -5.47 -45.72 9.52
N ASN A 73 -4.28 -45.63 8.94
CA ASN A 73 -3.37 -44.52 9.25
C ASN A 73 -3.56 -43.42 8.21
N ILE A 74 -4.30 -42.37 8.59
CA ILE A 74 -4.55 -41.22 7.72
C ILE A 74 -3.51 -40.14 8.02
N GLU A 75 -2.66 -39.84 7.05
CA GLU A 75 -1.71 -38.73 7.13
C GLU A 75 -2.18 -37.57 6.29
N ILE A 76 -2.37 -36.40 6.91
CA ILE A 76 -2.69 -35.16 6.20
C ILE A 76 -1.38 -34.54 5.71
N VAL A 77 -1.23 -34.41 4.42
CA VAL A 77 -0.14 -33.66 3.81
C VAL A 77 -0.63 -32.24 3.56
N PRO A 78 0.05 -31.20 4.11
CA PRO A 78 -0.27 -29.81 3.81
C PRO A 78 -0.24 -29.57 2.30
N MET A 79 -1.26 -28.91 1.77
CA MET A 79 -1.37 -28.65 0.34
C MET A 79 -0.16 -27.86 -0.22
N GLU A 80 0.43 -27.01 0.62
CA GLU A 80 1.66 -26.27 0.29
C GLU A 80 2.92 -27.16 0.22
N LYS A 81 2.97 -28.29 0.97
CA LYS A 81 4.09 -29.24 0.87
C LYS A 81 4.05 -30.01 -0.45
N MET A 82 2.88 -30.39 -0.96
CA MET A 82 2.79 -31.06 -2.26
C MET A 82 3.26 -30.15 -3.40
N VAL A 83 2.88 -28.89 -3.33
CA VAL A 83 3.34 -27.87 -4.29
C VAL A 83 4.87 -27.72 -4.27
N ARG A 84 5.50 -27.86 -3.08
CA ARG A 84 6.97 -27.81 -2.92
C ARG A 84 7.67 -29.13 -3.25
N ILE A 85 7.05 -30.27 -3.02
CA ILE A 85 7.65 -31.60 -3.24
C ILE A 85 7.86 -31.85 -4.74
N GLU A 86 6.93 -31.44 -5.60
CA GLU A 86 7.10 -31.51 -7.06
C GLU A 86 8.25 -30.60 -7.57
N ALA A 87 8.69 -29.65 -6.77
CA ALA A 87 9.77 -28.72 -7.08
C ALA A 87 11.15 -29.14 -6.52
N GLN A 88 11.25 -30.27 -5.79
CA GLN A 88 12.55 -30.77 -5.29
C GLN A 88 13.43 -31.21 -6.47
N SER A 89 14.31 -30.31 -6.88
CA SER A 89 15.31 -30.56 -7.90
C SER A 89 16.39 -31.48 -7.39
N LYS A 90 16.75 -32.50 -8.19
CA LYS A 90 18.02 -33.16 -8.00
C LYS A 90 19.14 -32.15 -8.23
N THR A 91 20.13 -32.11 -7.38
CA THR A 91 21.29 -31.19 -7.46
C THR A 91 22.05 -31.29 -8.79
N GLU A 92 21.94 -32.40 -9.50
CA GLU A 92 22.59 -32.68 -10.79
C GLU A 92 21.98 -31.90 -12.00
N ASP A 93 20.77 -31.37 -11.86
CA ASP A 93 20.05 -30.65 -12.93
C ASP A 93 20.16 -29.13 -12.83
N LEU A 94 20.97 -28.60 -11.91
CA LEU A 94 21.13 -27.16 -11.72
C LEU A 94 22.04 -26.56 -12.81
N VAL A 95 21.56 -25.50 -13.46
CA VAL A 95 22.32 -24.72 -14.45
C VAL A 95 22.49 -23.27 -13.97
N PRO A 96 23.59 -22.60 -14.33
CA PRO A 96 23.74 -21.17 -14.07
C PRO A 96 22.59 -20.38 -14.71
N ARG A 97 22.09 -19.39 -13.99
CA ARG A 97 21.04 -18.49 -14.50
C ARG A 97 21.48 -17.03 -14.49
N PRO A 98 20.89 -16.20 -15.36
CA PRO A 98 21.10 -14.77 -15.35
C PRO A 98 20.72 -14.14 -14.00
N PRO A 99 21.48 -13.14 -13.52
CA PRO A 99 21.10 -12.36 -12.36
C PRO A 99 19.87 -11.50 -12.63
N VAL A 100 19.04 -11.34 -11.61
CA VAL A 100 17.96 -10.37 -11.56
C VAL A 100 18.40 -9.24 -10.64
N VAL A 101 18.43 -8.01 -11.13
CA VAL A 101 19.05 -6.86 -10.47
C VAL A 101 18.01 -5.77 -10.29
N SER A 102 17.75 -5.31 -9.06
CA SER A 102 16.93 -4.13 -8.84
C SER A 102 17.78 -2.86 -8.76
N ILE A 103 17.24 -1.76 -9.29
CA ILE A 103 17.86 -0.43 -9.17
C ILE A 103 17.07 0.37 -8.16
N MET A 104 17.75 0.82 -7.09
CA MET A 104 17.17 1.56 -5.99
C MET A 104 17.94 2.85 -5.69
N GLY A 105 17.36 3.74 -4.92
CA GLY A 105 17.97 5.01 -4.52
C GLY A 105 16.95 6.13 -4.46
N HIS A 106 17.41 7.32 -4.11
CA HIS A 106 16.57 8.51 -3.95
C HIS A 106 15.99 9.00 -5.29
N VAL A 107 14.91 9.80 -5.22
CA VAL A 107 14.39 10.55 -6.38
C VAL A 107 15.53 11.45 -6.92
N ASP A 108 15.55 11.68 -8.23
CA ASP A 108 16.54 12.53 -8.93
C ASP A 108 18.03 12.09 -8.83
N HIS A 109 18.34 10.94 -8.21
CA HIS A 109 19.71 10.37 -8.26
C HIS A 109 20.06 9.75 -9.61
N GLY A 110 19.11 9.72 -10.56
CA GLY A 110 19.35 9.30 -11.94
C GLY A 110 19.20 7.81 -12.21
N LYS A 111 18.36 7.11 -11.43
CA LYS A 111 18.00 5.68 -11.65
C LYS A 111 17.48 5.42 -13.05
N THR A 112 16.40 6.10 -13.44
CA THR A 112 15.77 5.93 -14.76
C THR A 112 16.73 6.37 -15.89
N THR A 113 17.54 7.43 -15.65
CA THR A 113 18.58 7.84 -16.60
C THR A 113 19.65 6.76 -16.78
N LEU A 114 20.06 6.09 -15.68
CA LEU A 114 21.00 4.97 -15.73
C LEU A 114 20.43 3.80 -16.54
N LEU A 115 19.17 3.46 -16.29
CA LEU A 115 18.47 2.40 -17.00
C LEU A 115 18.33 2.71 -18.50
N ASP A 116 17.93 3.93 -18.84
CA ASP A 116 17.85 4.39 -20.22
C ASP A 116 19.22 4.33 -20.93
N ALA A 117 20.29 4.70 -20.21
CA ALA A 117 21.64 4.65 -20.74
C ALA A 117 22.13 3.21 -21.01
N ILE A 118 21.79 2.26 -20.14
CA ILE A 118 22.09 0.83 -20.28
C ILE A 118 21.26 0.19 -21.40
N ARG A 119 19.98 0.56 -21.52
CA ARG A 119 19.03 0.01 -22.49
C ARG A 119 19.12 0.69 -23.86
N GLU A 120 19.81 1.82 -23.98
CA GLU A 120 19.80 2.69 -25.15
C GLU A 120 18.39 3.17 -25.55
N SER A 121 17.57 3.49 -24.55
CA SER A 121 16.17 3.92 -24.68
C SER A 121 15.95 5.34 -24.11
N ASN A 122 14.76 5.88 -24.27
CA ASN A 122 14.35 7.19 -23.76
C ASN A 122 13.02 7.07 -22.98
N LEU A 123 13.00 6.29 -21.93
CA LEU A 123 11.80 6.08 -21.09
C LEU A 123 11.48 7.31 -20.24
N VAL A 124 12.50 8.01 -19.72
CA VAL A 124 12.35 9.25 -18.93
C VAL A 124 11.41 10.26 -19.59
N ASN A 125 11.49 10.39 -20.91
CA ASN A 125 10.67 11.33 -21.67
C ASN A 125 9.23 10.83 -21.95
N LYS A 126 8.95 9.56 -21.67
CA LYS A 126 7.64 8.93 -21.93
C LYS A 126 6.80 8.77 -20.67
N GLU A 127 7.42 8.77 -19.49
CA GLU A 127 6.72 8.63 -18.21
C GLU A 127 6.08 9.94 -17.77
N SER A 128 4.84 9.86 -17.29
CA SER A 128 4.10 11.01 -16.77
C SER A 128 4.82 11.62 -15.55
N GLY A 129 5.13 12.91 -15.64
CA GLY A 129 5.86 13.62 -14.59
C GLY A 129 7.38 13.34 -14.58
N GLY A 130 7.93 12.55 -15.53
CA GLY A 130 9.36 12.22 -15.60
C GLY A 130 9.85 11.33 -14.45
N ILE A 131 8.95 10.63 -13.75
CA ILE A 131 9.24 9.73 -12.62
C ILE A 131 8.70 8.34 -12.89
N THR A 132 9.45 7.31 -12.52
CA THR A 132 8.98 5.93 -12.58
C THR A 132 7.92 5.67 -11.50
N GLN A 133 6.75 5.18 -11.89
CA GLN A 133 5.61 4.93 -11.02
C GLN A 133 5.17 3.45 -10.98
N HIS A 134 5.67 2.64 -11.91
CA HIS A 134 5.40 1.20 -12.03
C HIS A 134 6.69 0.40 -11.88
N ILE A 135 6.56 -0.89 -11.54
CA ILE A 135 7.70 -1.80 -11.59
C ILE A 135 7.87 -2.26 -13.03
N GLY A 136 8.94 -1.83 -13.68
CA GLY A 136 9.35 -2.31 -14.98
C GLY A 136 10.40 -3.42 -14.87
N ALA A 137 10.40 -4.38 -15.80
CA ALA A 137 11.49 -5.35 -15.89
C ALA A 137 11.89 -5.56 -17.35
N TYR A 138 13.19 -5.65 -17.59
CA TYR A 138 13.72 -5.84 -18.92
C TYR A 138 15.10 -6.51 -18.88
N ARG A 139 15.49 -7.11 -19.98
CA ARG A 139 16.73 -7.86 -20.13
C ARG A 139 17.72 -7.09 -20.99
N VAL A 140 18.98 -7.06 -20.55
CA VAL A 140 20.10 -6.50 -21.30
C VAL A 140 21.15 -7.59 -21.47
N SER A 141 21.84 -7.61 -22.59
CA SER A 141 22.97 -8.52 -22.84
C SER A 141 24.27 -7.73 -22.83
N TYR A 142 25.19 -8.11 -21.95
CA TYR A 142 26.54 -7.57 -21.89
C TYR A 142 27.55 -8.70 -22.04
N ASN A 143 28.49 -8.61 -23.00
CA ASN A 143 29.45 -9.66 -23.32
C ASN A 143 28.81 -11.05 -23.52
N ASN A 144 27.66 -11.11 -24.20
CA ASN A 144 26.82 -12.31 -24.41
C ASN A 144 26.27 -12.95 -23.12
N LYS A 145 26.40 -12.29 -21.97
CA LYS A 145 25.78 -12.69 -20.71
C LYS A 145 24.55 -11.83 -20.45
N PRO A 146 23.37 -12.41 -20.26
CA PRO A 146 22.17 -11.65 -19.98
C PRO A 146 22.10 -11.20 -18.52
N ILE A 147 21.56 -10.01 -18.29
CA ILE A 147 21.23 -9.43 -16.98
C ILE A 147 19.78 -8.95 -17.06
N THR A 148 18.96 -9.29 -16.08
CA THR A 148 17.59 -8.77 -15.99
C THR A 148 17.53 -7.66 -14.96
N PHE A 149 17.13 -6.47 -15.39
CA PHE A 149 16.92 -5.32 -14.53
C PHE A 149 15.46 -5.18 -14.13
N VAL A 150 15.24 -4.81 -12.88
CA VAL A 150 13.93 -4.46 -12.32
C VAL A 150 14.01 -3.01 -11.87
N ASP A 151 13.27 -2.15 -12.56
CA ASP A 151 13.15 -0.73 -12.19
C ASP A 151 12.13 -0.56 -11.07
N THR A 152 12.50 0.16 -10.03
CA THR A 152 11.64 0.43 -8.88
C THR A 152 11.45 1.94 -8.67
N PRO A 153 10.21 2.40 -8.41
CA PRO A 153 9.95 3.80 -8.13
C PRO A 153 10.76 4.31 -6.94
N GLY A 154 11.38 5.49 -7.09
CA GLY A 154 12.21 6.09 -6.05
C GLY A 154 11.43 6.80 -4.95
N HIS A 155 10.21 7.24 -5.22
CA HIS A 155 9.42 8.06 -4.32
C HIS A 155 9.01 7.32 -3.05
N GLU A 156 8.98 8.01 -1.91
CA GLU A 156 8.57 7.49 -0.58
C GLU A 156 7.22 6.75 -0.62
N ALA A 157 6.27 7.28 -1.37
CA ALA A 157 4.97 6.66 -1.61
C ALA A 157 5.04 5.17 -1.97
N PHE A 158 6.07 4.74 -2.67
CA PHE A 158 6.19 3.41 -3.25
C PHE A 158 7.07 2.44 -2.44
N THR A 159 7.15 2.60 -1.11
CA THR A 159 7.91 1.75 -0.19
C THR A 159 7.63 0.26 -0.39
N LYS A 160 6.36 -0.14 -0.54
CA LYS A 160 5.97 -1.54 -0.78
C LYS A 160 6.53 -2.09 -2.10
N LEU A 161 6.60 -1.26 -3.14
CA LEU A 161 7.15 -1.66 -4.44
C LEU A 161 8.67 -1.86 -4.35
N ARG A 162 9.40 -1.00 -3.61
CA ARG A 162 10.83 -1.19 -3.33
C ARG A 162 11.10 -2.47 -2.55
N ALA A 163 10.34 -2.71 -1.48
CA ALA A 163 10.46 -3.96 -0.70
C ALA A 163 10.22 -5.21 -1.55
N ARG A 164 9.28 -5.15 -2.49
CA ARG A 164 9.01 -6.22 -3.46
C ARG A 164 10.18 -6.39 -4.43
N GLY A 165 10.67 -5.28 -5.01
CA GLY A 165 11.83 -5.28 -5.88
C GLY A 165 13.02 -6.01 -5.23
N ALA A 166 13.38 -5.65 -3.99
CA ALA A 166 14.46 -6.31 -3.26
C ALA A 166 14.23 -7.82 -3.07
N LYS A 167 13.01 -8.26 -2.75
CA LYS A 167 12.70 -9.68 -2.51
C LYS A 167 12.75 -10.56 -3.76
N VAL A 168 12.55 -9.97 -4.93
CA VAL A 168 12.49 -10.71 -6.21
C VAL A 168 13.86 -10.80 -6.86
N THR A 169 14.80 -9.95 -6.47
CA THR A 169 16.12 -9.78 -7.11
C THR A 169 17.25 -10.44 -6.33
N ASP A 170 18.35 -10.71 -7.02
CA ASP A 170 19.55 -11.33 -6.50
C ASP A 170 20.58 -10.30 -6.06
N ILE A 171 20.56 -9.12 -6.67
CA ILE A 171 21.50 -8.02 -6.44
C ILE A 171 20.71 -6.70 -6.45
N VAL A 172 21.06 -5.80 -5.56
CA VAL A 172 20.55 -4.43 -5.53
C VAL A 172 21.65 -3.48 -5.99
N VAL A 173 21.41 -2.68 -7.01
CA VAL A 173 22.26 -1.54 -7.38
C VAL A 173 21.69 -0.29 -6.72
N LEU A 174 22.42 0.22 -5.73
CA LEU A 174 22.06 1.43 -5.00
C LEU A 174 22.67 2.66 -5.68
N VAL A 175 21.84 3.46 -6.30
CA VAL A 175 22.27 4.68 -7.00
C VAL A 175 22.28 5.85 -6.03
N VAL A 176 23.45 6.45 -5.84
CA VAL A 176 23.67 7.63 -5.00
C VAL A 176 24.25 8.74 -5.85
N ALA A 177 23.66 9.92 -5.83
CA ALA A 177 24.20 11.05 -6.56
C ALA A 177 25.35 11.68 -5.79
N ALA A 178 26.49 11.92 -6.46
CA ALA A 178 27.70 12.47 -5.85
C ALA A 178 27.51 13.91 -5.32
N ASP A 179 26.53 14.65 -5.85
CA ASP A 179 26.21 16.03 -5.45
C ASP A 179 25.26 16.11 -4.24
N ASP A 180 24.45 15.05 -4.00
CA ASP A 180 23.42 15.04 -2.95
C ASP A 180 23.78 14.09 -1.78
N GLY A 181 24.58 13.03 -2.04
CA GLY A 181 24.98 12.04 -1.04
C GLY A 181 23.84 11.10 -0.61
N VAL A 182 23.88 10.63 0.66
CA VAL A 182 22.91 9.67 1.21
C VAL A 182 21.66 10.39 1.73
N MET A 183 20.55 10.19 1.03
CA MET A 183 19.25 10.79 1.33
C MET A 183 18.34 9.80 2.09
N PRO A 184 17.22 10.23 2.72
CA PRO A 184 16.34 9.35 3.50
C PRO A 184 15.86 8.11 2.74
N GLN A 185 15.50 8.24 1.46
CA GLN A 185 15.06 7.11 0.63
C GLN A 185 16.23 6.16 0.27
N THR A 186 17.47 6.66 0.29
CA THR A 186 18.67 5.82 0.14
C THR A 186 18.83 4.90 1.36
N LYS A 187 18.64 5.43 2.58
CA LYS A 187 18.65 4.65 3.83
C LYS A 187 17.54 3.59 3.85
N GLU A 188 16.35 3.95 3.38
CA GLU A 188 15.23 3.04 3.23
C GLU A 188 15.57 1.88 2.25
N ALA A 189 16.17 2.19 1.10
CA ALA A 189 16.59 1.19 0.11
C ALA A 189 17.63 0.23 0.71
N ILE A 190 18.61 0.72 1.48
CA ILE A 190 19.58 -0.10 2.21
C ILE A 190 18.87 -1.04 3.18
N SER A 191 17.90 -0.52 3.93
CA SER A 191 17.12 -1.32 4.90
C SER A 191 16.33 -2.43 4.22
N HIS A 192 15.72 -2.16 3.05
CA HIS A 192 15.00 -3.17 2.26
C HIS A 192 15.91 -4.26 1.70
N ALA A 193 17.08 -3.88 1.17
CA ALA A 193 18.06 -4.85 0.65
C ALA A 193 18.57 -5.76 1.77
N ARG A 194 18.89 -5.21 2.95
CA ARG A 194 19.28 -5.98 4.14
C ARG A 194 18.19 -6.91 4.64
N ALA A 195 16.94 -6.41 4.73
CA ALA A 195 15.81 -7.23 5.16
C ALA A 195 15.51 -8.39 4.19
N ALA A 196 15.87 -8.24 2.92
CA ALA A 196 15.79 -9.28 1.90
C ALA A 196 17.04 -10.17 1.83
N ASN A 197 18.11 -9.87 2.59
CA ASN A 197 19.44 -10.52 2.52
C ASN A 197 20.03 -10.50 1.10
N VAL A 198 19.89 -9.39 0.39
CA VAL A 198 20.39 -9.22 -0.98
C VAL A 198 21.64 -8.33 -0.94
N PRO A 199 22.76 -8.73 -1.59
CA PRO A 199 23.97 -7.93 -1.67
C PRO A 199 23.74 -6.63 -2.45
N ILE A 200 24.47 -5.58 -2.03
CA ILE A 200 24.36 -4.23 -2.58
C ILE A 200 25.63 -3.89 -3.34
N ILE A 201 25.45 -3.40 -4.58
CA ILE A 201 26.48 -2.68 -5.34
C ILE A 201 26.12 -1.21 -5.29
N VAL A 202 27.06 -0.36 -4.92
CA VAL A 202 26.86 1.09 -4.91
C VAL A 202 27.29 1.67 -6.26
N ALA A 203 26.41 2.46 -6.87
CA ALA A 203 26.70 3.23 -8.07
C ALA A 203 26.66 4.73 -7.72
N ILE A 204 27.83 5.38 -7.54
CA ILE A 204 27.91 6.82 -7.31
C ILE A 204 27.75 7.52 -8.65
N ASN A 205 26.58 8.12 -8.86
CA ASN A 205 26.21 8.75 -10.14
C ASN A 205 26.46 10.27 -10.12
N LYS A 206 26.39 10.88 -11.31
CA LYS A 206 26.56 12.33 -11.54
C LYS A 206 27.98 12.82 -11.25
N ILE A 207 29.01 11.98 -11.40
CA ILE A 207 30.42 12.38 -11.21
C ILE A 207 30.87 13.47 -12.19
N ASP A 208 30.08 13.74 -13.23
CA ASP A 208 30.32 14.79 -14.24
C ASP A 208 29.93 16.20 -13.77
N ARG A 209 29.26 16.34 -12.61
CA ARG A 209 28.87 17.63 -12.06
C ARG A 209 30.05 18.31 -11.34
N ALA A 210 30.12 19.63 -11.44
CA ALA A 210 31.17 20.42 -10.75
C ALA A 210 31.09 20.36 -9.22
N GLN A 211 29.94 20.02 -8.68
CA GLN A 211 29.67 19.90 -7.23
C GLN A 211 29.75 18.44 -6.73
N ALA A 212 30.24 17.52 -7.56
CA ALA A 212 30.35 16.12 -7.17
C ALA A 212 31.37 15.94 -6.03
N ASP A 213 30.91 15.38 -4.90
CA ASP A 213 31.74 15.01 -3.74
C ASP A 213 31.65 13.49 -3.53
N ILE A 214 32.53 12.76 -4.22
CA ILE A 214 32.56 11.30 -4.18
C ILE A 214 32.98 10.80 -2.82
N ASP A 215 34.03 11.40 -2.23
CA ASP A 215 34.54 10.99 -0.93
C ASP A 215 33.53 11.27 0.18
N GLY A 216 32.82 12.39 0.12
CA GLY A 216 31.72 12.71 1.02
C GLY A 216 30.58 11.70 0.92
N ALA A 217 30.22 11.25 -0.28
CA ALA A 217 29.21 10.21 -0.48
C ALA A 217 29.67 8.86 0.09
N LYS A 218 30.93 8.44 -0.15
CA LYS A 218 31.53 7.21 0.43
C LYS A 218 31.54 7.28 1.97
N GLN A 219 31.87 8.45 2.54
CA GLN A 219 31.87 8.65 3.99
C GLN A 219 30.46 8.54 4.60
N GLN A 220 29.45 9.08 3.92
CA GLN A 220 28.06 8.96 4.36
C GLN A 220 27.56 7.50 4.27
N LEU A 221 27.93 6.75 3.22
CA LEU A 221 27.62 5.33 3.09
C LEU A 221 28.25 4.49 4.21
N SER A 222 29.49 4.80 4.59
CA SER A 222 30.16 4.14 5.73
C SER A 222 29.42 4.35 7.06
N LYS A 223 28.73 5.48 7.26
CA LYS A 223 27.89 5.70 8.44
C LYS A 223 26.62 4.84 8.45
N GLU A 224 26.21 4.34 7.30
CA GLU A 224 25.10 3.40 7.15
C GLU A 224 25.57 1.94 7.06
N ASP A 225 26.79 1.64 7.56
CA ASP A 225 27.44 0.34 7.55
C ASP A 225 27.62 -0.26 6.14
N LEU A 226 27.80 0.58 5.12
CA LEU A 226 28.20 0.21 3.77
C LEU A 226 29.62 0.73 3.51
N LEU A 227 30.62 -0.01 4.03
CA LEU A 227 32.01 0.34 3.81
C LEU A 227 32.45 -0.18 2.43
N VAL A 228 32.92 0.74 1.59
CA VAL A 228 33.35 0.44 0.22
C VAL A 228 34.71 -0.29 0.20
N GLU A 229 34.97 -1.08 -0.84
CA GLU A 229 36.21 -1.87 -1.02
C GLU A 229 37.46 -1.00 -0.96
N ASP A 230 37.46 0.21 -1.56
CA ASP A 230 38.57 1.16 -1.51
C ASP A 230 39.01 1.54 -0.09
N TRP A 231 38.10 1.44 0.88
CA TRP A 231 38.35 1.78 2.29
C TRP A 231 38.45 0.53 3.18
N GLY A 232 38.63 -0.66 2.55
CA GLY A 232 38.82 -1.94 3.24
C GLY A 232 37.51 -2.63 3.65
N GLY A 233 36.38 -2.26 3.04
CA GLY A 233 35.08 -2.91 3.22
C GLY A 233 34.84 -4.03 2.21
N GLU A 234 33.58 -4.49 2.17
CA GLU A 234 33.12 -5.57 1.28
C GLU A 234 32.13 -5.08 0.21
N THR A 235 31.77 -3.79 0.22
CA THR A 235 30.79 -3.24 -0.69
C THR A 235 31.43 -2.77 -1.99
N ILE A 236 31.06 -3.37 -3.11
CA ILE A 236 31.50 -2.95 -4.44
C ILE A 236 30.94 -1.54 -4.73
N CYS A 237 31.82 -0.62 -5.13
CA CYS A 237 31.45 0.74 -5.44
C CYS A 237 31.99 1.14 -6.81
N VAL A 238 31.10 1.63 -7.68
CA VAL A 238 31.45 2.09 -9.03
C VAL A 238 31.04 3.55 -9.21
N GLU A 239 31.96 4.37 -9.68
CA GLU A 239 31.74 5.79 -9.94
C GLU A 239 31.28 5.99 -11.38
N ILE A 240 30.05 6.48 -11.60
CA ILE A 240 29.44 6.53 -12.92
C ILE A 240 28.91 7.92 -13.29
N SER A 241 28.79 8.16 -14.58
CA SER A 241 27.92 9.20 -15.13
C SER A 241 26.92 8.57 -16.09
N ALA A 242 25.68 8.39 -15.64
CA ALA A 242 24.61 7.90 -16.50
C ALA A 242 24.38 8.82 -17.72
N LYS A 243 24.48 10.14 -17.53
CA LYS A 243 24.31 11.14 -18.60
C LYS A 243 25.40 11.07 -19.66
N LYS A 244 26.67 10.92 -19.24
CA LYS A 244 27.82 10.83 -20.15
C LYS A 244 28.16 9.40 -20.55
N LYS A 245 27.44 8.42 -20.05
CA LYS A 245 27.68 6.97 -20.24
C LYS A 245 29.10 6.55 -19.82
N THR A 246 29.66 7.19 -18.77
CA THR A 246 30.97 6.86 -18.23
C THR A 246 30.88 5.72 -17.26
N ASN A 247 31.79 4.74 -17.31
CA ASN A 247 31.94 3.57 -16.42
C ASN A 247 30.70 2.66 -16.33
N LEU A 248 29.75 2.72 -17.29
CA LEU A 248 28.59 1.84 -17.30
C LEU A 248 28.98 0.39 -17.56
N ASN A 249 29.98 0.15 -18.40
CA ASN A 249 30.50 -1.19 -18.67
C ASN A 249 31.12 -1.81 -17.41
N GLU A 250 31.87 -1.02 -16.65
CA GLU A 250 32.45 -1.44 -15.37
C GLU A 250 31.36 -1.86 -14.36
N LEU A 251 30.28 -1.07 -14.26
CA LEU A 251 29.12 -1.45 -13.43
C LEU A 251 28.52 -2.80 -13.86
N LEU A 252 28.35 -3.02 -15.17
CA LEU A 252 27.82 -4.28 -15.70
C LEU A 252 28.77 -5.46 -15.44
N GLU A 253 30.08 -5.25 -15.52
CA GLU A 253 31.10 -6.25 -15.18
C GLU A 253 31.05 -6.61 -13.70
N MET A 254 30.95 -5.62 -12.80
CA MET A 254 30.85 -5.86 -11.37
C MET A 254 29.56 -6.62 -11.00
N ILE A 255 28.43 -6.33 -11.66
CA ILE A 255 27.20 -7.10 -11.51
C ILE A 255 27.40 -8.56 -11.91
N LEU A 256 28.03 -8.82 -13.05
CA LEU A 256 28.31 -10.19 -13.52
C LEU A 256 29.29 -10.92 -12.60
N LEU A 257 30.34 -10.26 -12.15
CA LEU A 257 31.32 -10.80 -11.22
C LEU A 257 30.65 -11.22 -9.91
N LEU A 258 29.85 -10.33 -9.32
CA LEU A 258 29.11 -10.65 -8.08
C LEU A 258 28.12 -11.79 -8.32
N SER A 259 27.46 -11.85 -9.48
CA SER A 259 26.54 -12.95 -9.80
C SER A 259 27.22 -14.31 -9.90
N GLU A 260 28.48 -14.33 -10.36
CA GLU A 260 29.31 -15.55 -10.40
C GLU A 260 29.73 -15.98 -8.98
N MET A 261 30.09 -15.03 -8.12
CA MET A 261 30.42 -15.29 -6.71
C MET A 261 29.22 -15.86 -5.94
N LEU A 262 28.01 -15.40 -6.25
CA LEU A 262 26.76 -15.89 -5.65
C LEU A 262 26.34 -17.26 -6.18
N GLU A 263 27.02 -17.82 -7.19
CA GLU A 263 26.70 -19.11 -7.81
C GLU A 263 25.21 -19.28 -8.15
N LEU A 264 24.60 -18.28 -8.81
CA LEU A 264 23.18 -18.28 -9.14
C LEU A 264 22.82 -19.45 -10.05
N LYS A 265 22.07 -20.42 -9.52
CA LYS A 265 21.67 -21.65 -10.21
C LYS A 265 20.17 -21.83 -10.18
N ALA A 266 19.60 -22.46 -11.20
CA ALA A 266 18.19 -22.86 -11.24
C ALA A 266 18.04 -24.16 -12.02
N ASN A 267 16.94 -24.89 -11.78
CA ASN A 267 16.65 -26.12 -12.50
C ASN A 267 15.63 -25.84 -13.63
N PRO A 268 16.02 -26.02 -14.92
CA PRO A 268 15.10 -25.79 -16.05
C PRO A 268 14.08 -26.93 -16.26
N LYS A 269 14.26 -28.10 -15.62
CA LYS A 269 13.44 -29.31 -15.83
C LYS A 269 12.24 -29.40 -14.88
N VAL A 270 12.22 -28.60 -13.80
CA VAL A 270 11.09 -28.59 -12.86
C VAL A 270 9.92 -27.77 -13.40
N PRO A 271 8.69 -27.97 -12.88
CA PRO A 271 7.56 -27.10 -13.20
C PRO A 271 7.90 -25.63 -12.96
N ALA A 272 7.49 -24.76 -13.88
CA ALA A 272 7.85 -23.35 -13.79
C ALA A 272 7.34 -22.71 -12.50
N GLN A 273 8.21 -21.92 -11.90
CA GLN A 273 7.94 -21.11 -10.73
C GLN A 273 8.40 -19.68 -11.00
N GLY A 274 7.61 -18.71 -10.57
CA GLY A 274 7.92 -17.31 -10.76
C GLY A 274 7.23 -16.40 -9.76
N ILE A 275 7.59 -15.14 -9.76
CA ILE A 275 7.01 -14.12 -8.88
C ILE A 275 6.37 -13.04 -9.73
N VAL A 276 5.16 -12.63 -9.34
CA VAL A 276 4.43 -11.52 -9.96
C VAL A 276 5.11 -10.21 -9.57
N LEU A 277 5.57 -9.45 -10.55
CA LEU A 277 6.09 -8.10 -10.36
C LEU A 277 4.96 -7.10 -10.29
N GLU A 278 4.08 -7.15 -11.31
CA GLU A 278 2.98 -6.22 -11.49
C GLU A 278 1.79 -6.95 -12.11
N ALA A 279 0.58 -6.50 -11.81
CA ALA A 279 -0.65 -7.05 -12.35
C ALA A 279 -1.65 -5.94 -12.69
N SER A 280 -2.43 -6.16 -13.75
CA SER A 280 -3.40 -5.20 -14.25
C SER A 280 -4.66 -5.89 -14.79
N LEU A 281 -5.71 -5.12 -14.95
CA LEU A 281 -6.93 -5.56 -15.63
C LEU A 281 -7.09 -4.77 -16.94
N ASP A 282 -6.78 -5.40 -18.05
CA ASP A 282 -7.01 -4.83 -19.38
C ASP A 282 -8.46 -5.07 -19.83
N ALA A 283 -9.10 -4.03 -20.36
CA ALA A 283 -10.51 -4.11 -20.76
C ALA A 283 -10.78 -5.13 -21.90
N ALA A 284 -9.79 -5.38 -22.77
CA ALA A 284 -9.93 -6.28 -23.91
C ALA A 284 -9.35 -7.66 -23.64
N LYS A 285 -8.20 -7.73 -22.94
CA LYS A 285 -7.44 -8.96 -22.72
C LYS A 285 -7.78 -9.64 -21.37
N GLY A 286 -8.44 -8.94 -20.45
CA GLY A 286 -8.74 -9.40 -19.10
C GLY A 286 -7.55 -9.26 -18.14
N PRO A 287 -7.46 -10.08 -17.08
CA PRO A 287 -6.37 -10.03 -16.12
C PRO A 287 -5.02 -10.40 -16.75
N ILE A 288 -4.03 -9.56 -16.52
CA ILE A 288 -2.66 -9.68 -17.03
C ILE A 288 -1.69 -9.54 -15.87
N ALA A 289 -0.58 -10.27 -15.90
CA ALA A 289 0.48 -10.08 -14.94
C ALA A 289 1.87 -10.22 -15.58
N THR A 290 2.79 -9.36 -15.17
CA THR A 290 4.21 -9.45 -15.48
C THR A 290 4.91 -10.27 -14.41
N ILE A 291 5.59 -11.34 -14.83
CA ILE A 291 6.19 -12.34 -13.94
C ILE A 291 7.65 -12.55 -14.31
N ILE A 292 8.51 -12.70 -13.30
CA ILE A 292 9.87 -13.21 -13.50
C ILE A 292 9.89 -14.70 -13.15
N ILE A 293 10.34 -15.52 -14.09
CA ILE A 293 10.50 -16.96 -13.88
C ILE A 293 11.78 -17.20 -13.08
N GLN A 294 11.67 -17.88 -11.96
CA GLN A 294 12.80 -18.20 -11.08
C GLN A 294 13.33 -19.62 -11.30
N GLN A 295 12.45 -20.56 -11.61
CA GLN A 295 12.79 -21.96 -11.89
C GLN A 295 11.90 -22.53 -12.98
N GLY A 296 12.37 -23.58 -13.65
CA GLY A 296 11.63 -24.23 -14.71
C GLY A 296 11.49 -23.40 -15.97
N ARG A 297 10.59 -23.81 -16.84
CA ARG A 297 10.21 -23.10 -18.07
C ARG A 297 8.71 -23.07 -18.18
N LEU A 298 8.15 -21.89 -18.39
CA LEU A 298 6.72 -21.73 -18.59
C LEU A 298 6.37 -21.84 -20.07
N MET A 299 5.50 -22.77 -20.41
CA MET A 299 5.01 -22.97 -21.78
C MET A 299 3.57 -22.49 -21.93
N SER A 300 3.23 -21.99 -23.11
CA SER A 300 1.84 -21.68 -23.46
C SER A 300 0.95 -22.92 -23.31
N GLY A 301 -0.21 -22.75 -22.69
CA GLY A 301 -1.16 -23.83 -22.43
C GLY A 301 -1.03 -24.53 -21.08
N GLN A 302 -0.01 -24.26 -20.30
CA GLN A 302 0.14 -24.85 -18.97
C GLN A 302 -0.82 -24.21 -17.95
N ALA A 303 -1.34 -25.04 -17.04
CA ALA A 303 -2.14 -24.59 -15.92
C ALA A 303 -1.24 -24.14 -14.77
N PHE A 304 -1.64 -23.10 -14.05
CA PHE A 304 -0.89 -22.58 -12.93
C PHE A 304 -1.79 -22.07 -11.80
N VAL A 305 -1.25 -22.02 -10.60
CA VAL A 305 -1.80 -21.27 -9.46
C VAL A 305 -0.88 -20.11 -9.14
N CYS A 306 -1.47 -18.97 -8.77
CA CYS A 306 -0.73 -17.77 -8.39
C CYS A 306 -1.43 -17.12 -7.19
N GLY A 307 -0.80 -17.18 -6.01
CA GLY A 307 -1.45 -16.74 -4.78
C GLY A 307 -2.82 -17.37 -4.57
N THR A 308 -3.85 -16.53 -4.55
CA THR A 308 -5.28 -16.92 -4.47
C THR A 308 -5.96 -17.04 -5.81
N THR A 309 -5.26 -16.79 -6.91
CA THR A 309 -5.78 -16.90 -8.27
C THR A 309 -5.23 -18.14 -8.97
N TYR A 310 -5.85 -18.54 -10.05
CA TYR A 310 -5.40 -19.63 -10.89
C TYR A 310 -5.61 -19.27 -12.35
N GLY A 311 -5.02 -20.00 -13.25
CA GLY A 311 -5.17 -19.73 -14.66
C GLY A 311 -4.52 -20.76 -15.56
N LYS A 312 -4.60 -20.45 -16.86
CA LYS A 312 -3.90 -21.16 -17.92
C LYS A 312 -3.15 -20.15 -18.77
N ALA A 313 -1.87 -20.35 -19.02
CA ALA A 313 -1.06 -19.46 -19.86
C ALA A 313 -1.58 -19.46 -21.30
N LYS A 314 -2.60 -18.64 -21.59
CA LYS A 314 -3.24 -18.57 -22.91
C LYS A 314 -2.32 -17.92 -23.94
N ALA A 315 -1.69 -16.81 -23.56
CA ALA A 315 -0.70 -16.10 -24.35
C ALA A 315 0.35 -15.51 -23.41
N MET A 316 1.57 -15.42 -23.90
CA MET A 316 2.69 -14.82 -23.20
C MET A 316 3.36 -13.83 -24.13
N PHE A 317 3.79 -12.69 -23.59
CA PHE A 317 4.49 -11.65 -24.33
C PHE A 317 5.82 -11.34 -23.62
N GLY A 318 6.89 -11.28 -24.39
CA GLY A 318 8.17 -10.84 -23.87
C GLY A 318 8.23 -9.32 -23.71
N GLU A 319 9.33 -8.81 -23.19
CA GLU A 319 9.58 -7.38 -22.93
C GLU A 319 9.41 -6.45 -24.16
N THR A 320 9.56 -6.98 -25.36
CA THR A 320 9.33 -6.24 -26.62
C THR A 320 7.88 -6.24 -27.08
N GLY A 321 6.95 -6.81 -26.29
CA GLY A 321 5.55 -6.97 -26.65
C GLY A 321 5.27 -8.06 -27.69
N LYS A 322 6.30 -8.82 -28.10
CA LYS A 322 6.15 -9.93 -29.06
C LYS A 322 5.64 -11.18 -28.33
N ALA A 323 4.74 -11.92 -28.97
CA ALA A 323 4.25 -13.17 -28.45
C ALA A 323 5.37 -14.23 -28.40
N VAL A 324 5.50 -14.90 -27.25
CA VAL A 324 6.45 -15.98 -27.01
C VAL A 324 5.71 -17.25 -26.62
N LYS A 325 6.21 -18.41 -27.04
CA LYS A 325 5.62 -19.71 -26.69
C LYS A 325 6.16 -20.30 -25.40
N GLU A 326 7.36 -19.85 -25.02
CA GLU A 326 8.10 -20.32 -23.87
C GLU A 326 8.73 -19.13 -23.15
N ALA A 327 8.70 -19.13 -21.83
CA ALA A 327 9.40 -18.18 -20.98
C ALA A 327 10.50 -18.91 -20.21
N GLU A 328 11.73 -18.41 -20.35
CA GLU A 328 12.93 -18.95 -19.72
C GLU A 328 13.15 -18.36 -18.33
N ILE A 329 14.10 -18.95 -17.59
CA ILE A 329 14.49 -18.50 -16.25
C ILE A 329 15.10 -17.09 -16.29
N SER A 330 14.81 -16.29 -15.29
CA SER A 330 15.20 -14.87 -15.13
C SER A 330 14.71 -13.93 -16.24
N VAL A 331 13.76 -14.36 -17.07
CA VAL A 331 13.17 -13.52 -18.12
C VAL A 331 11.84 -12.96 -17.64
N PRO A 332 11.60 -11.64 -17.73
CA PRO A 332 10.30 -11.06 -17.48
C PRO A 332 9.34 -11.41 -18.62
N VAL A 333 8.15 -11.86 -18.28
CA VAL A 333 7.11 -12.23 -19.23
C VAL A 333 5.75 -11.74 -18.75
N GLU A 334 5.00 -11.15 -19.67
CA GLU A 334 3.60 -10.78 -19.48
C GLU A 334 2.71 -11.98 -19.83
N ILE A 335 1.87 -12.41 -18.90
CA ILE A 335 1.03 -13.60 -19.04
C ILE A 335 -0.44 -13.22 -19.03
N LEU A 336 -1.19 -13.76 -19.98
CA LEU A 336 -2.65 -13.69 -20.08
C LEU A 336 -3.27 -15.04 -19.74
N GLY A 337 -4.46 -14.98 -19.12
CA GLY A 337 -5.26 -16.16 -18.87
C GLY A 337 -5.46 -16.50 -17.41
N PHE A 338 -5.24 -15.55 -16.52
CA PHE A 338 -5.68 -15.59 -15.13
C PHE A 338 -7.22 -15.56 -15.06
N ASN A 339 -7.79 -16.16 -14.02
CA ASN A 339 -9.22 -16.04 -13.72
C ASN A 339 -9.57 -14.71 -13.05
N ASP A 340 -8.63 -14.10 -12.33
CA ASP A 340 -8.75 -12.83 -11.64
C ASP A 340 -7.37 -12.16 -11.56
N VAL A 341 -7.30 -10.87 -11.22
CA VAL A 341 -6.03 -10.16 -11.09
C VAL A 341 -5.25 -10.71 -9.89
N PRO A 342 -4.02 -11.25 -10.09
CA PRO A 342 -3.20 -11.72 -8.98
C PRO A 342 -2.66 -10.55 -8.16
N VAL A 343 -2.32 -10.82 -6.91
CA VAL A 343 -1.64 -9.84 -6.08
C VAL A 343 -0.17 -9.78 -6.47
N ALA A 344 0.34 -8.58 -6.66
CA ALA A 344 1.75 -8.40 -6.99
C ALA A 344 2.63 -8.87 -5.80
N GLY A 345 3.67 -9.65 -6.10
CA GLY A 345 4.47 -10.40 -5.13
C GLY A 345 3.98 -11.82 -4.86
N ASP A 346 2.84 -12.23 -5.44
CA ASP A 346 2.38 -13.60 -5.37
C ASP A 346 3.31 -14.55 -6.14
N PHE A 347 3.39 -15.76 -5.64
CA PHE A 347 4.19 -16.83 -6.22
C PHE A 347 3.35 -17.63 -7.23
N LEU A 348 3.78 -17.63 -8.49
CA LEU A 348 3.20 -18.46 -9.54
C LEU A 348 3.87 -19.83 -9.55
N GLN A 349 3.07 -20.88 -9.67
CA GLN A 349 3.56 -22.24 -9.87
C GLN A 349 2.72 -22.98 -10.90
N VAL A 350 3.41 -23.61 -11.84
CA VAL A 350 2.80 -24.51 -12.82
C VAL A 350 2.39 -25.82 -12.15
N LEU A 351 1.22 -26.31 -12.51
CA LEU A 351 0.62 -27.52 -11.97
C LEU A 351 0.17 -28.44 -13.11
N PRO A 352 0.08 -29.78 -12.85
CA PRO A 352 -0.30 -30.75 -13.87
C PRO A 352 -1.70 -30.54 -14.45
N SER A 353 -2.65 -30.03 -13.66
CA SER A 353 -4.03 -29.85 -14.09
C SER A 353 -4.65 -28.54 -13.62
N MET A 354 -5.62 -28.04 -14.39
CA MET A 354 -6.40 -26.85 -14.03
C MET A 354 -7.30 -27.09 -12.80
N GLU A 355 -7.76 -28.31 -12.61
CA GLU A 355 -8.58 -28.68 -11.45
C GLU A 355 -7.80 -28.56 -10.15
N MET A 356 -6.55 -29.02 -10.15
CA MET A 356 -5.65 -28.87 -9.01
C MET A 356 -5.35 -27.40 -8.72
N ALA A 357 -5.10 -26.58 -9.75
CA ALA A 357 -4.88 -25.16 -9.60
C ALA A 357 -6.09 -24.44 -8.95
N LYS A 358 -7.30 -24.75 -9.42
CA LYS A 358 -8.55 -24.22 -8.89
C LYS A 358 -8.77 -24.66 -7.43
N ARG A 359 -8.49 -25.91 -7.12
CA ARG A 359 -8.64 -26.45 -5.75
C ARG A 359 -7.72 -25.72 -4.75
N ILE A 360 -6.44 -25.55 -5.10
CA ILE A 360 -5.47 -24.82 -4.26
C ILE A 360 -5.88 -23.37 -4.08
N SER A 361 -6.30 -22.70 -5.14
CA SER A 361 -6.79 -21.32 -5.10
C SER A 361 -7.98 -21.17 -4.16
N ASN A 362 -9.01 -22.02 -4.30
CA ASN A 362 -10.20 -22.00 -3.44
C ASN A 362 -9.87 -22.27 -1.98
N PHE A 363 -8.96 -23.21 -1.71
CA PHE A 363 -8.48 -23.50 -0.37
C PHE A 363 -7.80 -22.28 0.28
N ARG A 364 -6.91 -21.60 -0.45
CA ARG A 364 -6.26 -20.37 0.04
C ARG A 364 -7.27 -19.25 0.30
N LEU A 365 -8.27 -19.09 -0.58
CA LEU A 365 -9.36 -18.12 -0.41
C LEU A 365 -10.20 -18.42 0.84
N SER A 366 -10.57 -19.70 1.07
CA SER A 366 -11.35 -20.09 2.26
C SER A 366 -10.56 -19.83 3.55
N LYS A 367 -9.26 -20.10 3.55
CA LYS A 367 -8.36 -19.86 4.69
C LYS A 367 -8.26 -18.36 5.04
N ILE A 368 -8.22 -17.49 4.02
CA ILE A 368 -8.21 -16.02 4.20
C ILE A 368 -9.56 -15.54 4.74
N LYS A 369 -10.68 -16.04 4.20
CA LYS A 369 -12.02 -15.69 4.70
C LYS A 369 -12.20 -16.08 6.16
N LYS A 370 -11.86 -17.33 6.52
CA LYS A 370 -11.91 -17.80 7.92
C LYS A 370 -11.02 -16.98 8.88
N LYS A 371 -9.86 -16.47 8.40
CA LYS A 371 -9.01 -15.56 9.19
C LYS A 371 -9.63 -14.17 9.38
N LYS A 372 -10.31 -13.64 8.35
CA LYS A 372 -11.02 -12.35 8.44
C LYS A 372 -12.21 -12.45 9.41
N GLU A 373 -13.04 -13.48 9.28
CA GLU A 373 -14.20 -13.72 10.15
C GLU A 373 -13.81 -13.89 11.62
N LYS A 374 -12.64 -14.50 11.91
CA LYS A 374 -12.10 -14.59 13.28
C LYS A 374 -11.57 -13.26 13.83
N LYS A 375 -11.21 -12.31 12.97
CA LYS A 375 -10.76 -10.96 13.38
C LYS A 375 -11.91 -9.98 13.59
N GLU A 376 -13.04 -10.22 12.93
CA GLU A 376 -14.28 -9.47 13.14
C GLU A 376 -15.00 -10.05 14.37
N GLU A 377 -14.40 -9.93 15.56
CA GLU A 377 -15.10 -10.14 16.81
C GLU A 377 -16.26 -9.14 16.87
N ARG A 378 -17.43 -9.63 17.33
CA ARG A 378 -18.62 -8.78 17.48
C ARG A 378 -18.24 -7.55 18.30
N PRO A 379 -18.54 -6.32 17.84
CA PRO A 379 -18.20 -5.14 18.59
C PRO A 379 -18.76 -5.21 20.00
N THR A 380 -17.93 -4.98 21.00
CA THR A 380 -18.35 -4.85 22.39
C THR A 380 -19.10 -3.53 22.57
N LEU A 381 -19.96 -3.44 23.60
CA LEU A 381 -20.67 -2.17 23.92
C LEU A 381 -19.70 -1.00 24.08
N ASP A 382 -18.51 -1.25 24.65
CA ASP A 382 -17.46 -0.21 24.78
C ASP A 382 -16.87 0.24 23.44
N GLN A 383 -16.81 -0.66 22.45
CA GLN A 383 -16.43 -0.31 21.07
C GLN A 383 -17.52 0.49 20.38
N LEU A 384 -18.81 0.11 20.55
CA LEU A 384 -19.94 0.88 20.02
C LEU A 384 -20.01 2.30 20.62
N PHE A 385 -19.69 2.48 21.90
CA PHE A 385 -19.62 3.82 22.52
C PHE A 385 -18.44 4.65 21.95
N LYS A 386 -17.28 4.03 21.72
CA LYS A 386 -16.15 4.70 21.03
C LYS A 386 -16.49 5.08 19.60
N ASP A 387 -17.15 4.19 18.88
CA ASP A 387 -17.60 4.44 17.50
C ASP A 387 -18.63 5.59 17.45
N MET A 388 -19.49 5.71 18.48
CA MET A 388 -20.43 6.85 18.61
C MET A 388 -19.74 8.17 18.96
N GLU A 389 -18.64 8.17 19.74
CA GLU A 389 -17.79 9.36 19.96
C GLU A 389 -17.02 9.76 18.68
N GLU A 390 -16.72 8.78 17.80
CA GLU A 390 -16.08 9.02 16.51
C GLU A 390 -17.06 9.53 15.42
N GLU A 391 -18.39 9.49 15.63
CA GLU A 391 -19.40 10.03 14.70
C GLU A 391 -19.36 11.55 14.52
N GLU A 392 -18.66 12.30 15.39
CA GLU A 392 -18.44 13.75 15.17
C GLU A 392 -17.38 14.04 14.09
N THR A 393 -16.63 13.03 13.62
CA THR A 393 -15.62 13.20 12.56
C THR A 393 -16.24 13.15 11.18
N LYS A 394 -15.92 14.14 10.33
CA LYS A 394 -16.35 14.12 8.93
C LYS A 394 -15.57 13.03 8.18
N ASN A 395 -16.27 12.21 7.39
CA ASN A 395 -15.65 11.18 6.58
C ASN A 395 -15.59 11.60 5.11
N LEU A 396 -14.41 11.46 4.50
CA LEU A 396 -14.21 11.57 3.06
C LEU A 396 -14.18 10.17 2.46
N SER A 397 -15.31 9.76 1.88
CA SER A 397 -15.45 8.45 1.26
C SER A 397 -14.86 8.43 -0.14
N LEU A 398 -14.00 7.46 -0.45
CA LEU A 398 -13.30 7.37 -1.73
C LEU A 398 -13.47 6.00 -2.36
N ILE A 399 -13.59 5.98 -3.69
CA ILE A 399 -13.44 4.79 -4.53
C ILE A 399 -12.20 4.97 -5.39
N ILE A 400 -11.27 4.00 -5.36
CA ILE A 400 -9.99 4.09 -6.05
C ILE A 400 -9.97 3.12 -7.22
N LYS A 401 -9.66 3.66 -8.40
CA LYS A 401 -9.36 2.89 -9.60
C LYS A 401 -7.98 3.25 -10.11
N ALA A 402 -7.14 2.25 -10.34
CA ALA A 402 -5.82 2.45 -10.91
C ALA A 402 -5.55 1.47 -12.05
N ASP A 403 -4.57 1.80 -12.87
CA ASP A 403 -4.15 0.97 -14.00
C ASP A 403 -3.53 -0.36 -13.56
N VAL A 404 -2.71 -0.35 -12.50
CA VAL A 404 -2.00 -1.53 -11.99
C VAL A 404 -2.22 -1.74 -10.49
N GLN A 405 -1.99 -2.98 -10.04
CA GLN A 405 -2.19 -3.40 -8.65
C GLN A 405 -1.25 -2.68 -7.68
N GLY A 406 0.00 -2.43 -8.09
CA GLY A 406 0.96 -1.70 -7.27
C GLY A 406 0.53 -0.26 -6.96
N SER A 407 -0.11 0.42 -7.92
CA SER A 407 -0.70 1.75 -7.73
C SER A 407 -1.86 1.71 -6.73
N VAL A 408 -2.75 0.70 -6.82
CA VAL A 408 -3.85 0.50 -5.85
C VAL A 408 -3.31 0.30 -4.44
N GLU A 409 -2.31 -0.57 -4.26
CA GLU A 409 -1.68 -0.83 -2.96
C GLU A 409 -1.03 0.41 -2.36
N THR A 410 -0.40 1.22 -3.21
CA THR A 410 0.25 2.48 -2.81
C THR A 410 -0.79 3.50 -2.34
N LEU A 411 -1.86 3.71 -3.10
CA LEU A 411 -2.93 4.64 -2.74
C LEU A 411 -3.66 4.20 -1.48
N ASN A 412 -3.95 2.91 -1.32
CA ASN A 412 -4.55 2.35 -0.10
C ASN A 412 -3.68 2.53 1.15
N HIS A 413 -2.37 2.70 0.97
CA HIS A 413 -1.46 2.97 2.09
C HIS A 413 -1.32 4.45 2.41
N ILE A 414 -1.24 5.30 1.39
CA ILE A 414 -0.95 6.73 1.57
C ILE A 414 -2.19 7.52 1.98
N LEU A 415 -3.32 7.28 1.32
CA LEU A 415 -4.52 8.10 1.52
C LEU A 415 -5.03 8.07 2.97
N PRO A 416 -5.14 6.91 3.64
CA PRO A 416 -5.54 6.89 5.05
C PRO A 416 -4.58 7.65 5.97
N ASN A 417 -3.27 7.69 5.64
CA ASN A 417 -2.26 8.42 6.42
C ASN A 417 -2.37 9.95 6.29
N LEU A 418 -3.15 10.45 5.32
CA LEU A 418 -3.46 11.87 5.19
C LEU A 418 -4.64 12.32 6.07
N SER A 419 -5.34 11.38 6.71
CA SER A 419 -6.44 11.68 7.64
C SER A 419 -5.96 12.60 8.76
N THR A 420 -6.84 13.48 9.21
CA THR A 420 -6.64 14.38 10.35
C THR A 420 -7.57 13.97 11.49
N ASP A 421 -7.39 14.53 12.69
CA ASP A 421 -8.25 14.23 13.84
C ASP A 421 -9.73 14.54 13.58
N ASN A 422 -10.03 15.50 12.71
CA ASN A 422 -11.39 15.98 12.41
C ASN A 422 -11.99 15.41 11.11
N VAL A 423 -11.16 14.88 10.20
CA VAL A 423 -11.62 14.32 8.92
C VAL A 423 -10.87 13.03 8.64
N LYS A 424 -11.61 11.93 8.54
CA LYS A 424 -11.07 10.61 8.18
C LYS A 424 -11.29 10.32 6.70
N ILE A 425 -10.32 9.68 6.06
CA ILE A 425 -10.46 9.14 4.71
C ILE A 425 -10.87 7.68 4.82
N ASP A 426 -12.01 7.36 4.24
CA ASP A 426 -12.53 5.99 4.14
C ASP A 426 -12.49 5.51 2.68
N ILE A 427 -11.76 4.42 2.44
CA ILE A 427 -11.66 3.80 1.12
C ILE A 427 -12.67 2.67 1.04
N ILE A 428 -13.84 2.96 0.46
CA ILE A 428 -14.94 2.00 0.35
C ILE A 428 -14.59 0.85 -0.60
N HIS A 429 -13.98 1.19 -1.75
CA HIS A 429 -13.57 0.20 -2.74
C HIS A 429 -12.30 0.62 -3.45
N SER A 430 -11.44 -0.36 -3.73
CA SER A 430 -10.23 -0.13 -4.52
C SER A 430 -9.97 -1.32 -5.44
N SER A 431 -9.71 -1.06 -6.72
CA SER A 431 -9.45 -2.11 -7.70
C SER A 431 -8.70 -1.58 -8.92
N THR A 432 -8.14 -2.50 -9.69
CA THR A 432 -7.46 -2.19 -10.96
C THR A 432 -8.45 -2.12 -12.12
N GLY A 433 -8.06 -1.40 -13.17
CA GLY A 433 -8.78 -1.30 -14.43
C GLY A 433 -9.50 0.04 -14.64
N THR A 434 -10.34 0.11 -15.66
CA THR A 434 -11.10 1.32 -16.01
C THR A 434 -12.27 1.55 -15.07
N ILE A 435 -12.63 2.81 -14.87
CA ILE A 435 -13.83 3.19 -14.11
C ILE A 435 -15.06 2.75 -14.89
N ASN A 436 -15.96 2.00 -14.25
CA ASN A 436 -17.15 1.41 -14.86
C ASN A 436 -18.46 1.89 -14.21
N GLU A 437 -19.61 1.50 -14.77
CA GLU A 437 -20.93 1.90 -14.28
C GLU A 437 -21.21 1.42 -12.84
N SER A 438 -20.71 0.24 -12.46
CA SER A 438 -20.87 -0.28 -11.09
C SER A 438 -20.14 0.57 -10.06
N ASP A 439 -18.99 1.15 -10.43
CA ASP A 439 -18.24 2.04 -9.55
C ASP A 439 -19.00 3.34 -9.32
N VAL A 440 -19.68 3.88 -10.37
CA VAL A 440 -20.51 5.08 -10.25
C VAL A 440 -21.73 4.82 -9.36
N ASN A 441 -22.40 3.67 -9.54
CA ASN A 441 -23.54 3.31 -8.70
C ASN A 441 -23.15 3.14 -7.22
N LEU A 442 -21.99 2.53 -6.98
CA LEU A 442 -21.45 2.40 -5.62
C LEU A 442 -21.12 3.76 -5.02
N ALA A 443 -20.50 4.66 -5.80
CA ALA A 443 -20.16 6.01 -5.38
C ALA A 443 -21.41 6.85 -5.05
N SER A 444 -22.46 6.77 -5.89
CA SER A 444 -23.74 7.43 -5.65
C SER A 444 -24.39 6.96 -4.34
N THR A 445 -24.40 5.64 -4.09
CA THR A 445 -24.98 5.06 -2.87
C THR A 445 -24.21 5.44 -1.61
N ALA A 446 -22.89 5.49 -1.70
CA ALA A 446 -21.99 5.73 -0.57
C ALA A 446 -21.57 7.19 -0.42
N ASN A 447 -22.08 8.09 -1.24
CA ASN A 447 -21.69 9.51 -1.33
C ASN A 447 -20.16 9.67 -1.42
N ALA A 448 -19.53 8.89 -2.30
CA ALA A 448 -18.09 8.80 -2.44
C ALA A 448 -17.60 9.50 -3.71
N ILE A 449 -16.35 9.98 -3.67
CA ILE A 449 -15.64 10.50 -4.84
C ILE A 449 -14.86 9.37 -5.50
N ILE A 450 -14.91 9.28 -6.83
CA ILE A 450 -14.13 8.30 -7.60
C ILE A 450 -12.80 8.93 -8.00
N ILE A 451 -11.71 8.27 -7.60
CA ILE A 451 -10.34 8.63 -7.98
C ILE A 451 -9.84 7.64 -9.02
N GLY A 452 -9.56 8.13 -10.23
CA GLY A 452 -8.90 7.38 -11.29
C GLY A 452 -7.41 7.73 -11.34
N TYR A 453 -6.54 6.77 -11.09
CA TYR A 453 -5.09 6.93 -11.18
C TYR A 453 -4.56 6.23 -12.43
N ASN A 454 -3.98 6.97 -13.36
CA ASN A 454 -3.59 6.53 -14.72
C ASN A 454 -4.72 5.84 -15.50
N THR A 455 -5.98 6.01 -15.09
CA THR A 455 -7.14 5.43 -15.74
C THR A 455 -8.23 6.47 -15.95
N LYS A 456 -9.01 6.29 -17.01
CA LYS A 456 -10.07 7.24 -17.38
C LYS A 456 -11.41 6.51 -17.54
N PRO A 457 -12.54 7.16 -17.19
CA PRO A 457 -13.85 6.63 -17.49
C PRO A 457 -14.12 6.67 -19.01
N ASN A 458 -14.96 5.77 -19.50
CA ASN A 458 -15.49 5.86 -20.85
C ASN A 458 -16.61 6.93 -20.90
N LYS A 459 -17.03 7.34 -22.11
CA LYS A 459 -18.05 8.39 -22.28
C LYS A 459 -19.37 8.06 -21.57
N LYS A 460 -19.82 6.80 -21.66
CA LYS A 460 -21.05 6.33 -21.04
C LYS A 460 -21.00 6.40 -19.50
N THR A 461 -19.87 6.04 -18.93
CA THR A 461 -19.62 6.16 -17.48
C THR A 461 -19.57 7.63 -17.03
N GLN A 462 -19.02 8.53 -17.86
CA GLN A 462 -19.02 9.97 -17.57
C GLN A 462 -20.44 10.57 -17.58
N GLU A 463 -21.26 10.19 -18.56
CA GLU A 463 -22.66 10.63 -18.65
C GLU A 463 -23.48 10.13 -17.45
N LEU A 464 -23.27 8.88 -17.03
CA LEU A 464 -23.90 8.31 -15.83
C LEU A 464 -23.45 9.03 -14.57
N ALA A 465 -22.16 9.31 -14.41
CA ALA A 465 -21.63 10.01 -13.25
C ALA A 465 -22.20 11.43 -13.13
N ALA A 466 -22.36 12.13 -14.28
CA ALA A 466 -22.99 13.45 -14.32
C ALA A 466 -24.48 13.39 -13.95
N ALA A 467 -25.20 12.34 -14.39
CA ALA A 467 -26.61 12.13 -14.04
C ALA A 467 -26.82 11.84 -12.55
N GLU A 468 -25.90 11.07 -11.94
CA GLU A 468 -25.92 10.67 -10.53
C GLU A 468 -25.22 11.69 -9.60
N ASN A 469 -24.72 12.81 -10.11
CA ASN A 469 -23.93 13.81 -9.37
C ASN A 469 -22.69 13.22 -8.68
N VAL A 470 -22.06 12.19 -9.27
CA VAL A 470 -20.84 11.57 -8.76
C VAL A 470 -19.63 12.28 -9.34
N GLU A 471 -18.75 12.77 -8.46
CA GLU A 471 -17.50 13.41 -8.86
C GLU A 471 -16.45 12.34 -9.22
N ILE A 472 -15.89 12.46 -10.44
CA ILE A 472 -14.77 11.62 -10.90
C ILE A 472 -13.57 12.53 -11.11
N ARG A 473 -12.48 12.26 -10.39
CA ARG A 473 -11.19 12.94 -10.57
C ARG A 473 -10.16 11.97 -11.10
N THR A 474 -9.40 12.38 -12.12
CA THR A 474 -8.36 11.55 -12.73
C THR A 474 -7.00 12.21 -12.59
N TYR A 475 -6.01 11.42 -12.16
CA TYR A 475 -4.64 11.87 -11.93
C TYR A 475 -3.66 10.95 -12.64
N THR A 476 -2.53 11.51 -13.07
CA THR A 476 -1.41 10.77 -13.66
C THR A 476 -0.16 10.84 -12.80
N VAL A 477 -0.09 11.78 -11.87
CA VAL A 477 1.03 11.98 -10.96
C VAL A 477 0.53 11.92 -9.50
N ILE A 478 1.20 11.14 -8.66
CA ILE A 478 0.77 10.89 -7.28
C ILE A 478 0.79 12.16 -6.40
N TYR A 479 1.72 13.08 -6.70
CA TYR A 479 1.81 14.36 -5.96
C TYR A 479 0.57 15.23 -6.16
N GLU A 480 0.08 15.34 -7.39
CA GLU A 480 -1.13 16.11 -7.70
C GLU A 480 -2.33 15.56 -6.94
N LEU A 481 -2.47 14.23 -6.90
CA LEU A 481 -3.53 13.54 -6.17
C LEU A 481 -3.44 13.84 -4.66
N THR A 482 -2.28 13.65 -4.05
CA THR A 482 -2.11 13.86 -2.60
C THR A 482 -2.32 15.31 -2.20
N ASP A 483 -1.88 16.27 -3.02
CA ASP A 483 -2.05 17.69 -2.77
C ASP A 483 -3.52 18.14 -2.89
N ASP A 484 -4.25 17.61 -3.86
CA ASP A 484 -5.67 17.89 -4.01
C ASP A 484 -6.50 17.29 -2.87
N ILE A 485 -6.19 16.07 -2.44
CA ILE A 485 -6.85 15.48 -1.26
C ILE A 485 -6.53 16.31 0.00
N LYS A 486 -5.28 16.75 0.22
CA LYS A 486 -4.94 17.62 1.35
C LYS A 486 -5.73 18.94 1.32
N LYS A 487 -5.92 19.54 0.14
CA LYS A 487 -6.75 20.74 -0.03
C LYS A 487 -8.22 20.45 0.28
N ALA A 488 -8.74 19.31 -0.19
CA ALA A 488 -10.12 18.89 0.08
C ALA A 488 -10.35 18.68 1.59
N LEU A 489 -9.43 18.00 2.29
CA LEU A 489 -9.50 17.83 3.74
C LEU A 489 -9.49 19.17 4.49
N LYS A 490 -8.61 20.10 4.10
CA LYS A 490 -8.60 21.46 4.67
C LYS A 490 -9.90 22.22 4.41
N GLY A 491 -10.50 22.04 3.26
CA GLY A 491 -11.79 22.66 2.91
C GLY A 491 -12.99 22.10 3.69
N MET A 492 -12.90 20.86 4.16
CA MET A 492 -13.93 20.21 4.99
C MET A 492 -13.87 20.60 6.47
N LEU A 493 -12.73 21.13 6.94
CA LEU A 493 -12.59 21.63 8.29
C LEU A 493 -13.41 22.91 8.49
N GLU A 494 -14.07 23.03 9.65
CA GLU A 494 -14.77 24.26 9.99
C GLU A 494 -13.77 25.39 10.19
N PRO A 495 -14.06 26.60 9.69
CA PRO A 495 -13.19 27.73 9.90
C PRO A 495 -13.08 28.03 11.40
N VAL A 496 -11.87 28.11 11.91
CA VAL A 496 -11.62 28.46 13.31
C VAL A 496 -12.02 29.90 13.52
N GLU A 497 -12.97 30.14 14.42
CA GLU A 497 -13.36 31.48 14.84
C GLU A 497 -12.24 32.04 15.74
N LYS A 498 -11.53 33.05 15.27
CA LYS A 498 -10.47 33.72 16.02
C LYS A 498 -10.97 35.08 16.46
N GLU A 499 -10.92 35.33 17.77
CA GLU A 499 -11.16 36.67 18.31
C GLU A 499 -10.00 37.58 17.94
N VAL A 500 -10.27 38.61 17.19
CA VAL A 500 -9.30 39.65 16.84
C VAL A 500 -9.60 40.88 17.68
N HIS A 501 -8.65 41.23 18.55
CA HIS A 501 -8.74 42.41 19.37
C HIS A 501 -8.80 43.69 18.49
N GLN A 502 -9.75 44.58 18.75
CA GLN A 502 -9.94 45.80 18.00
C GLN A 502 -9.51 47.06 18.81
N GLY A 503 -9.79 47.07 20.10
CA GLY A 503 -9.42 48.17 20.96
C GLY A 503 -10.02 48.10 22.36
N ASN A 504 -9.49 48.92 23.26
CA ASN A 504 -9.89 48.99 24.67
C ASN A 504 -10.41 50.39 25.02
N ALA A 505 -11.49 50.46 25.78
CA ALA A 505 -11.98 51.69 26.40
C ALA A 505 -12.17 51.56 27.90
N GLU A 506 -11.73 52.53 28.65
CA GLU A 506 -11.90 52.64 30.10
C GLU A 506 -13.15 53.46 30.43
N VAL A 507 -14.02 52.94 31.28
CA VAL A 507 -15.23 53.66 31.76
C VAL A 507 -14.82 54.70 32.78
N LYS A 508 -15.01 55.99 32.46
CA LYS A 508 -14.73 57.15 33.33
C LYS A 508 -15.92 57.62 34.14
N ARG A 509 -17.15 57.51 33.56
CA ARG A 509 -18.41 57.91 34.22
C ARG A 509 -19.55 57.09 33.68
N THR A 510 -20.55 56.87 34.53
CA THR A 510 -21.82 56.22 34.10
C THR A 510 -22.97 57.19 34.11
N PHE A 511 -23.84 57.16 33.07
CA PHE A 511 -24.98 58.04 32.92
C PHE A 511 -26.29 57.21 32.81
N LYS A 512 -27.21 57.44 33.75
CA LYS A 512 -28.55 56.79 33.65
C LYS A 512 -29.51 57.68 32.86
N ILE A 513 -29.98 57.24 31.72
CA ILE A 513 -30.91 57.99 30.84
C ILE A 513 -32.23 57.24 30.82
N LYS A 514 -33.34 57.94 31.15
CA LYS A 514 -34.69 57.41 31.07
C LYS A 514 -34.99 56.97 29.62
N GLY A 515 -35.26 55.67 29.42
CA GLY A 515 -35.59 55.10 28.10
C GLY A 515 -34.39 54.47 27.33
N ALA A 516 -33.14 54.80 27.65
CA ALA A 516 -31.98 54.28 26.96
C ALA A 516 -31.05 53.41 27.85
N GLY A 517 -31.36 53.24 29.16
CA GLY A 517 -30.57 52.44 30.09
C GLY A 517 -29.35 53.20 30.64
N ILE A 518 -28.28 52.45 30.92
CA ILE A 518 -27.00 52.99 31.41
C ILE A 518 -26.05 53.16 30.23
N ILE A 519 -25.55 54.37 30.06
CA ILE A 519 -24.53 54.71 29.06
C ILE A 519 -23.21 54.88 29.77
N ALA A 520 -22.20 54.12 29.37
CA ALA A 520 -20.83 54.25 29.84
C ALA A 520 -20.11 55.37 29.09
N GLY A 521 -19.70 56.42 29.80
CA GLY A 521 -18.77 57.43 29.29
C GLY A 521 -17.34 56.92 29.37
N CYS A 522 -16.79 56.54 28.23
CA CYS A 522 -15.51 55.86 28.12
C CYS A 522 -14.46 56.73 27.43
N SER A 523 -13.19 56.44 27.70
CA SER A 523 -12.04 56.94 26.95
C SER A 523 -11.34 55.78 26.25
N VAL A 524 -11.18 55.83 24.92
CA VAL A 524 -10.51 54.80 24.16
C VAL A 524 -8.99 54.88 24.44
N LYS A 525 -8.43 53.83 25.06
CA LYS A 525 -7.00 53.73 25.43
C LYS A 525 -6.16 53.16 24.34
N ASP A 526 -6.68 52.21 23.58
CA ASP A 526 -5.97 51.56 22.50
C ASP A 526 -6.91 51.10 21.38
N GLY A 527 -6.42 51.07 20.14
CA GLY A 527 -7.11 50.59 18.97
C GLY A 527 -8.28 51.46 18.51
N THR A 528 -9.30 50.82 17.92
CA THR A 528 -10.52 51.47 17.41
C THR A 528 -11.73 50.61 17.81
N ILE A 529 -12.75 51.28 18.37
CA ILE A 529 -14.01 50.62 18.74
C ILE A 529 -15.03 50.88 17.67
N HIS A 530 -15.59 49.80 17.09
CA HIS A 530 -16.65 49.88 16.11
C HIS A 530 -18.02 49.58 16.72
N ARG A 531 -19.07 50.21 16.19
CA ARG A 531 -20.44 50.01 16.68
C ARG A 531 -20.91 48.55 16.67
N ASN A 532 -20.40 47.73 15.74
CA ASN A 532 -20.79 46.34 15.57
C ASN A 532 -19.87 45.35 16.28
N SER A 533 -18.87 45.84 17.06
CA SER A 533 -17.94 44.99 17.80
C SER A 533 -18.65 44.20 18.90
N LYS A 534 -18.23 42.98 19.11
CA LYS A 534 -18.49 42.27 20.36
C LYS A 534 -17.57 42.84 21.44
N ILE A 535 -18.02 42.85 22.67
CA ILE A 535 -17.27 43.41 23.79
C ILE A 535 -17.21 42.44 24.97
N LYS A 536 -16.08 42.50 25.71
CA LYS A 536 -15.90 41.93 27.04
C LYS A 536 -15.76 43.07 28.04
N ILE A 537 -16.48 43.01 29.15
CA ILE A 537 -16.31 43.93 30.27
C ILE A 537 -15.41 43.28 31.28
N ILE A 538 -14.32 43.93 31.59
CA ILE A 538 -13.29 43.44 32.51
C ILE A 538 -13.28 44.34 33.75
N ARG A 539 -13.49 43.74 34.93
CA ARG A 539 -13.36 44.39 36.24
C ARG A 539 -12.36 43.57 37.09
N ASP A 540 -11.38 44.22 37.70
CA ASP A 540 -10.36 43.54 38.52
C ASP A 540 -9.70 42.31 37.82
N ASN A 541 -9.36 42.48 36.55
CA ASN A 541 -8.80 41.42 35.66
C ASN A 541 -9.69 40.17 35.45
N LYS A 542 -11.02 40.31 35.70
CA LYS A 542 -11.98 39.24 35.45
C LYS A 542 -13.03 39.69 34.43
N VAL A 543 -13.35 38.88 33.47
CA VAL A 543 -14.43 39.10 32.52
C VAL A 543 -15.77 38.95 33.27
N ILE A 544 -16.54 40.00 33.35
CA ILE A 544 -17.85 40.02 34.03
C ILE A 544 -18.99 39.79 33.07
N HIS A 545 -18.88 40.31 31.86
CA HIS A 545 -19.92 40.20 30.86
C HIS A 545 -19.35 40.19 29.45
N GLU A 546 -19.95 39.40 28.59
CA GLU A 546 -19.74 39.42 27.14
C GLU A 546 -21.02 39.82 26.42
N GLY A 547 -20.95 40.79 25.51
CA GLY A 547 -22.12 41.31 24.83
C GLY A 547 -21.83 42.06 23.54
N LYS A 548 -22.78 42.86 23.10
CA LYS A 548 -22.64 43.70 21.91
C LYS A 548 -22.90 45.16 22.26
N ILE A 549 -22.32 46.06 21.46
CA ILE A 549 -22.57 47.48 21.57
C ILE A 549 -23.96 47.77 21.00
N ALA A 550 -24.89 48.30 21.80
CA ALA A 550 -26.21 48.72 21.36
C ALA A 550 -26.15 50.08 20.65
N SER A 551 -25.36 51.04 21.20
CA SER A 551 -25.12 52.31 20.52
C SER A 551 -23.75 52.87 20.89
N LEU A 552 -23.09 53.54 19.93
CA LEU A 552 -21.79 54.21 20.08
C LEU A 552 -21.97 55.67 19.69
N LYS A 553 -21.65 56.61 20.64
CA LYS A 553 -21.83 58.03 20.46
C LYS A 553 -20.58 58.81 20.78
N HIS A 554 -20.32 59.87 20.00
CA HIS A 554 -19.29 60.87 20.30
C HIS A 554 -19.96 62.26 20.37
N LEU A 555 -19.83 62.95 21.49
CA LEU A 555 -20.42 64.29 21.73
C LEU A 555 -21.89 64.37 21.30
N LYS A 556 -22.76 63.42 21.66
CA LYS A 556 -24.18 63.28 21.37
C LYS A 556 -24.55 62.86 19.91
N LYS A 557 -23.57 62.64 19.02
CA LYS A 557 -23.79 62.12 17.66
C LYS A 557 -23.50 60.62 17.61
N ASP A 558 -24.36 59.84 16.91
CA ASP A 558 -24.09 58.45 16.64
C ASP A 558 -22.96 58.35 15.63
N VAL A 559 -22.00 57.47 15.92
CA VAL A 559 -20.81 57.23 15.08
C VAL A 559 -20.61 55.74 14.84
N THR A 560 -19.96 55.41 13.72
CA THR A 560 -19.67 54.02 13.33
C THR A 560 -18.39 53.48 13.99
N GLU A 561 -17.42 54.35 14.26
CA GLU A 561 -16.15 54.01 14.85
C GLU A 561 -15.58 55.14 15.70
N ILE A 562 -14.74 54.80 16.69
CA ILE A 562 -14.03 55.76 17.52
C ILE A 562 -12.59 55.29 17.75
N LYS A 563 -11.62 56.17 17.50
CA LYS A 563 -10.18 55.86 17.57
C LYS A 563 -9.60 56.21 18.95
N LYS A 564 -8.42 55.67 19.21
CA LYS A 564 -7.63 55.96 20.39
C LYS A 564 -7.55 57.45 20.70
N GLY A 565 -7.72 57.84 21.97
CA GLY A 565 -7.59 59.19 22.50
C GLY A 565 -8.91 59.99 22.53
N TYR A 566 -9.99 59.46 21.94
CA TYR A 566 -11.30 60.15 21.96
C TYR A 566 -12.21 59.59 23.05
N GLU A 567 -13.10 60.46 23.55
CA GLU A 567 -14.12 60.08 24.50
C GLU A 567 -15.40 59.65 23.77
N CYS A 568 -16.08 58.65 24.32
CA CYS A 568 -17.29 58.06 23.73
C CYS A 568 -18.31 57.65 24.78
N GLY A 569 -19.57 57.63 24.37
CA GLY A 569 -20.65 56.98 25.11
C GLY A 569 -20.98 55.65 24.53
N ILE A 570 -20.78 54.56 25.28
CA ILE A 570 -21.08 53.20 24.88
C ILE A 570 -22.31 52.73 25.64
N ASN A 571 -23.33 52.31 24.91
CA ASN A 571 -24.47 51.58 25.48
C ASN A 571 -24.30 50.10 25.16
N ILE A 572 -24.39 49.24 26.17
CA ILE A 572 -24.19 47.82 26.06
C ILE A 572 -25.56 47.12 26.08
N GLN A 573 -25.79 46.21 25.18
CA GLN A 573 -27.05 45.49 25.09
C GLN A 573 -27.20 44.55 26.30
N ASP A 574 -28.37 44.60 26.96
CA ASP A 574 -28.82 43.74 28.05
C ASP A 574 -27.94 43.74 29.33
N PHE A 575 -27.03 44.68 29.51
CA PHE A 575 -26.19 44.84 30.70
C PHE A 575 -26.38 46.18 31.41
N LYS A 576 -26.62 46.11 32.74
CA LYS A 576 -26.97 47.30 33.55
C LYS A 576 -26.03 47.57 34.71
N ASP A 577 -25.00 46.74 34.96
CA ASP A 577 -24.10 46.86 36.09
C ASP A 577 -22.69 47.33 35.68
N ILE A 578 -22.65 48.43 34.92
CA ILE A 578 -21.39 49.06 34.53
C ILE A 578 -20.94 50.04 35.62
N GLN A 579 -19.66 49.94 36.01
CA GLN A 579 -19.05 50.77 37.03
C GLN A 579 -17.88 51.61 36.49
N GLU A 580 -17.55 52.68 37.20
CA GLU A 580 -16.38 53.48 36.87
C GLU A 580 -15.11 52.65 37.12
N GLY A 581 -14.18 52.67 36.16
CA GLY A 581 -12.96 51.84 36.18
C GLY A 581 -13.06 50.53 35.38
N ASP A 582 -14.25 50.10 34.91
CA ASP A 582 -14.37 48.93 34.06
C ASP A 582 -13.65 49.16 32.72
N ILE A 583 -13.02 48.10 32.20
CA ILE A 583 -12.38 48.09 30.88
C ILE A 583 -13.32 47.37 29.89
N ILE A 584 -13.68 48.05 28.83
CA ILE A 584 -14.47 47.50 27.72
C ILE A 584 -13.49 47.12 26.60
N GLU A 585 -13.26 45.84 26.41
CA GLU A 585 -12.46 45.27 25.33
C GLU A 585 -13.35 44.96 24.14
N ALA A 586 -13.10 45.61 23.00
CA ALA A 586 -13.80 45.35 21.75
C ALA A 586 -13.02 44.35 20.89
N PHE A 587 -13.73 43.33 20.37
CA PHE A 587 -13.18 42.34 19.48
C PHE A 587 -14.15 42.01 18.35
N THR A 588 -13.61 41.44 17.26
CA THR A 588 -14.38 40.86 16.18
C THR A 588 -14.02 39.40 16.03
N ILE A 589 -14.97 38.61 15.54
CA ILE A 589 -14.71 37.19 15.22
C ILE A 589 -14.40 37.12 13.73
N GLU A 590 -13.15 36.83 13.42
CA GLU A 590 -12.74 36.50 12.06
C GLU A 590 -12.68 35.00 11.89
N LYS A 591 -13.34 34.52 10.81
CA LYS A 591 -13.25 33.12 10.40
C LYS A 591 -11.96 32.93 9.61
N SER A 592 -10.93 32.35 10.23
CA SER A 592 -9.68 32.00 9.54
C SER A 592 -9.71 30.54 9.12
N PRO A 593 -9.15 30.18 7.93
CA PRO A 593 -8.97 28.80 7.58
C PRO A 593 -8.07 28.13 8.62
N PRO A 594 -8.32 26.88 9.01
CA PRO A 594 -7.48 26.13 9.93
C PRO A 594 -6.07 25.98 9.34
N LYS A 595 -5.09 26.16 10.20
CA LYS A 595 -3.65 26.08 9.83
C LYS A 595 -3.23 24.67 9.41
#